data_3f977bc14870ee1d7c14250c419fe244
#
_entry.id   3f977bc14870ee1d7c14250c419fe244
#
_cell.length_a   1.000
_cell.length_b   1.000
_cell.length_c   1.000
_cell.angle_alpha   90.00
_cell.angle_beta   90.00
_cell.angle_gamma   90.00
#
_symmetry.space_group_name_H-M   'P 1'
#
loop_
_entity.id
_entity.type
_entity.pdbx_description
1 polymer ?
#
loop_
_entity_poly.entity_id
_entity_poly.type
_entity_poly.pdbx_seq_one_letter_code
_entity_poly.pdbx_strand_id
1 'polypeptide(L)'
;MSLAVDSVWAMGAYVPPGWPSGVHPPGSEDFERTAVAWLLEVVPADYRLYGVLRRYPVALATMAVHHADACVAGARAGYRTARSELGDLLPPHGLDALLAANKAEGRRLVGTARAATLVARALRGETFSPQLADATAQDPSADRASGREASPPATEPPIRRAS
;
A
#
# COMPACT_ATOMS: atom_id res chain seq x y z
N MET A 1 0.53 -30.72 -39.40
CA MET A 1 1.62 -30.07 -38.69
C MET A 1 1.17 -28.66 -38.32
N SER A 2 0.56 -28.50 -37.17
CA SER A 2 0.20 -27.18 -36.63
C SER A 2 0.18 -27.30 -35.12
N LEU A 3 1.33 -27.23 -34.50
CA LEU A 3 1.54 -27.25 -33.06
C LEU A 3 2.66 -26.26 -32.79
N ALA A 4 2.36 -25.05 -32.43
CA ALA A 4 3.27 -24.15 -31.72
C ALA A 4 2.78 -22.66 -31.67
N VAL A 5 1.51 -22.41 -31.34
CA VAL A 5 1.08 -20.98 -31.11
C VAL A 5 0.45 -20.80 -29.72
N ASP A 6 0.20 -21.88 -28.96
CA ASP A 6 -0.52 -21.78 -27.69
C ASP A 6 0.35 -21.58 -26.44
N SER A 7 1.67 -21.39 -26.58
CA SER A 7 2.56 -21.31 -25.41
C SER A 7 3.02 -19.91 -25.02
N VAL A 8 2.59 -18.84 -25.68
CA VAL A 8 3.06 -17.47 -25.38
C VAL A 8 2.19 -16.76 -24.33
N TRP A 9 1.02 -17.27 -24.03
CA TRP A 9 0.07 -16.64 -23.08
C TRP A 9 0.12 -17.18 -21.64
N ALA A 10 1.03 -18.09 -21.34
CA ALA A 10 1.17 -18.68 -20.00
C ALA A 10 2.13 -17.95 -19.06
N MET A 11 2.67 -16.80 -19.43
CA MET A 11 3.35 -15.91 -18.48
C MET A 11 2.28 -15.07 -17.78
N GLY A 12 1.84 -15.53 -16.60
CA GLY A 12 0.84 -14.86 -15.79
C GLY A 12 1.16 -13.38 -15.68
N ALA A 13 0.20 -12.51 -16.05
CA ALA A 13 0.37 -11.07 -15.94
C ALA A 13 0.81 -10.71 -14.52
N TYR A 14 1.90 -9.95 -14.40
CA TYR A 14 2.37 -9.51 -13.09
C TYR A 14 1.32 -8.66 -12.40
N VAL A 15 1.04 -8.98 -11.15
CA VAL A 15 0.20 -8.17 -10.26
C VAL A 15 1.06 -7.59 -9.14
N PRO A 16 0.92 -6.30 -8.83
CA PRO A 16 1.71 -5.65 -7.79
C PRO A 16 1.31 -6.14 -6.38
N PRO A 17 2.19 -6.01 -5.38
CA PRO A 17 1.86 -6.28 -3.98
C PRO A 17 0.64 -5.49 -3.52
N GLY A 18 -0.30 -6.15 -2.87
CA GLY A 18 -1.57 -5.57 -2.44
C GLY A 18 -2.71 -5.70 -3.45
N TRP A 19 -2.50 -6.44 -4.54
CA TRP A 19 -3.57 -6.83 -5.45
C TRP A 19 -4.62 -7.68 -4.73
N PRO A 20 -5.94 -7.42 -4.91
CA PRO A 20 -6.98 -8.17 -4.21
C PRO A 20 -7.06 -9.61 -4.75
N SER A 21 -7.10 -10.58 -3.83
CA SER A 21 -7.08 -12.02 -4.17
C SER A 21 -8.27 -12.49 -4.98
N GLY A 22 -9.40 -11.77 -4.93
CA GLY A 22 -10.61 -12.09 -5.68
C GLY A 22 -10.66 -11.49 -7.10
N VAL A 23 -9.64 -10.74 -7.52
CA VAL A 23 -9.59 -10.08 -8.83
C VAL A 23 -8.54 -10.73 -9.70
N HIS A 24 -8.94 -11.21 -10.87
CA HIS A 24 -8.04 -11.79 -11.85
C HIS A 24 -7.03 -10.76 -12.37
N PRO A 25 -5.85 -11.17 -12.84
CA PRO A 25 -4.83 -10.26 -13.35
C PRO A 25 -5.33 -9.42 -14.53
N PRO A 26 -4.83 -8.18 -14.70
CA PRO A 26 -5.11 -7.37 -15.87
C PRO A 26 -4.73 -8.09 -17.16
N GLY A 27 -5.58 -7.98 -18.19
CA GLY A 27 -5.39 -8.66 -19.47
C GLY A 27 -5.96 -10.10 -19.52
N SER A 28 -6.41 -10.67 -18.40
CA SER A 28 -7.18 -11.92 -18.44
C SER A 28 -8.63 -11.66 -18.88
N GLU A 29 -9.27 -12.66 -19.48
CA GLU A 29 -10.67 -12.59 -19.93
C GLU A 29 -11.63 -12.21 -18.80
N ASP A 30 -11.37 -12.70 -17.58
CA ASP A 30 -12.22 -12.47 -16.41
C ASP A 30 -11.86 -11.24 -15.60
N PHE A 31 -10.84 -10.46 -15.98
CA PHE A 31 -10.37 -9.33 -15.19
C PHE A 31 -11.49 -8.32 -14.89
N GLU A 32 -12.15 -7.79 -15.92
CA GLU A 32 -13.17 -6.76 -15.74
C GLU A 32 -14.34 -7.27 -14.89
N ARG A 33 -14.81 -8.49 -15.16
CA ARG A 33 -15.90 -9.12 -14.42
C ARG A 33 -15.59 -9.26 -12.93
N THR A 34 -14.40 -9.76 -12.60
CA THR A 34 -13.98 -9.96 -11.21
C THR A 34 -13.64 -8.64 -10.52
N ALA A 35 -13.09 -7.67 -11.25
CA ALA A 35 -12.86 -6.32 -10.74
C ALA A 35 -14.16 -5.62 -10.36
N VAL A 36 -15.19 -5.66 -11.24
CA VAL A 36 -16.51 -5.09 -10.95
C VAL A 36 -17.16 -5.75 -9.75
N ALA A 37 -17.13 -7.08 -9.67
CA ALA A 37 -17.69 -7.81 -8.54
C ALA A 37 -17.03 -7.37 -7.22
N TRP A 38 -15.71 -7.33 -7.18
CA TRP A 38 -14.95 -6.93 -6.00
C TRP A 38 -15.18 -5.44 -5.63
N LEU A 39 -15.18 -4.53 -6.60
CA LEU A 39 -15.42 -3.10 -6.36
C LEU A 39 -16.81 -2.84 -5.76
N LEU A 40 -17.82 -3.62 -6.16
CA LEU A 40 -19.16 -3.55 -5.56
C LEU A 40 -19.23 -4.06 -4.12
N GLU A 41 -18.21 -4.77 -3.63
CA GLU A 41 -18.07 -5.11 -2.21
C GLU A 41 -17.37 -4.00 -1.42
N VAL A 42 -16.56 -3.17 -2.08
CA VAL A 42 -15.87 -2.04 -1.46
C VAL A 42 -16.80 -0.85 -1.22
N VAL A 43 -17.71 -0.56 -2.16
CA VAL A 43 -18.67 0.54 -2.05
C VAL A 43 -19.90 0.16 -1.22
N PRO A 44 -20.69 1.14 -0.73
CA PRO A 44 -21.97 0.86 -0.07
C PRO A 44 -22.87 -0.05 -0.90
N ALA A 45 -23.61 -0.93 -0.20
CA ALA A 45 -24.46 -1.96 -0.85
C ALA A 45 -25.46 -1.37 -1.84
N ASP A 46 -25.97 -0.17 -1.59
CA ASP A 46 -26.93 0.52 -2.45
C ASP A 46 -26.38 0.83 -3.86
N TYR A 47 -25.05 0.90 -4.02
CA TYR A 47 -24.42 1.11 -5.32
C TYR A 47 -24.69 -0.06 -6.30
N ARG A 48 -25.02 -1.24 -5.78
CA ARG A 48 -25.43 -2.40 -6.60
C ARG A 48 -26.73 -2.18 -7.36
N LEU A 49 -27.57 -1.24 -6.90
CA LEU A 49 -28.84 -0.89 -7.52
C LEU A 49 -28.66 -0.03 -8.79
N TYR A 50 -27.50 0.60 -8.94
CA TYR A 50 -27.26 1.50 -10.07
C TYR A 50 -26.56 0.76 -11.22
N GLY A 51 -27.35 0.33 -12.21
CA GLY A 51 -26.83 -0.40 -13.40
C GLY A 51 -25.74 0.35 -14.17
N VAL A 52 -25.73 1.70 -14.10
CA VAL A 52 -24.69 2.54 -14.70
C VAL A 52 -23.29 2.21 -14.17
N LEU A 53 -23.16 1.89 -12.89
CA LEU A 53 -21.85 1.56 -12.29
C LEU A 53 -21.28 0.22 -12.79
N ARG A 54 -22.16 -0.73 -13.07
CA ARG A 54 -21.74 -2.00 -13.70
C ARG A 54 -21.36 -1.81 -15.18
N ARG A 55 -22.04 -0.89 -15.86
CA ARG A 55 -21.79 -0.58 -17.28
C ARG A 55 -20.48 0.19 -17.48
N TYR A 56 -20.04 0.94 -16.49
CA TYR A 56 -18.84 1.78 -16.54
C TYR A 56 -17.88 1.44 -15.41
N PRO A 57 -17.08 0.36 -15.54
CA PRO A 57 -16.19 -0.12 -14.49
C PRO A 57 -15.19 0.91 -13.96
N VAL A 58 -14.68 1.80 -14.85
CA VAL A 58 -13.78 2.89 -14.45
C VAL A 58 -14.47 3.89 -13.53
N ALA A 59 -15.76 4.19 -13.77
CA ALA A 59 -16.54 5.07 -12.90
C ALA A 59 -16.76 4.42 -11.52
N LEU A 60 -17.14 3.14 -11.51
CA LEU A 60 -17.26 2.37 -10.27
C LEU A 60 -15.94 2.36 -9.48
N ALA A 61 -14.82 2.12 -10.15
CA ALA A 61 -13.50 2.11 -9.51
C ALA A 61 -13.15 3.48 -8.91
N THR A 62 -13.46 4.56 -9.61
CA THR A 62 -13.27 5.92 -9.08
C THR A 62 -14.10 6.16 -7.81
N MET A 63 -15.37 5.76 -7.82
CA MET A 63 -16.24 5.86 -6.65
C MET A 63 -15.74 4.99 -5.49
N ALA A 64 -15.24 3.78 -5.77
CA ALA A 64 -14.69 2.88 -4.77
C ALA A 64 -13.42 3.44 -4.10
N VAL A 65 -12.53 4.07 -4.88
CA VAL A 65 -11.34 4.75 -4.32
C VAL A 65 -11.77 5.87 -3.38
N HIS A 66 -12.66 6.77 -3.83
CA HIS A 66 -13.14 7.87 -2.97
C HIS A 66 -13.83 7.37 -1.70
N HIS A 67 -14.65 6.33 -1.80
CA HIS A 67 -15.31 5.73 -0.65
C HIS A 67 -14.30 5.15 0.34
N ALA A 68 -13.34 4.36 -0.15
CA ALA A 68 -12.31 3.76 0.68
C ALA A 68 -11.42 4.81 1.39
N ASP A 69 -11.04 5.88 0.69
CA ASP A 69 -10.28 7.00 1.26
C ASP A 69 -11.08 7.73 2.35
N ALA A 70 -12.38 7.96 2.12
CA ALA A 70 -13.27 8.54 3.13
C ALA A 70 -13.39 7.65 4.38
N CYS A 71 -13.49 6.32 4.20
CA CYS A 71 -13.49 5.37 5.31
C CYS A 71 -12.18 5.40 6.11
N VAL A 72 -11.02 5.48 5.43
CA VAL A 72 -9.72 5.64 6.09
C VAL A 72 -9.65 6.94 6.89
N ALA A 73 -10.11 8.04 6.32
CA ALA A 73 -10.16 9.34 6.99
C ALA A 73 -11.07 9.29 8.22
N GLY A 74 -12.26 8.70 8.10
CA GLY A 74 -13.21 8.50 9.20
C GLY A 74 -12.64 7.65 10.33
N ALA A 75 -12.00 6.53 10.02
CA ALA A 75 -11.35 5.68 11.01
C ALA A 75 -10.22 6.41 11.77
N ARG A 76 -9.43 7.23 11.07
CA ARG A 76 -8.39 8.07 11.70
C ARG A 76 -8.99 9.15 12.60
N ALA A 77 -10.08 9.79 12.18
CA ALA A 77 -10.77 10.78 12.98
C ALA A 77 -11.34 10.14 14.26
N GLY A 78 -12.12 9.05 14.13
CA GLY A 78 -12.68 8.35 15.27
C GLY A 78 -11.64 7.84 16.26
N TYR A 79 -10.48 7.35 15.79
CA TYR A 79 -9.38 6.95 16.67
C TYR A 79 -8.84 8.13 17.51
N ARG A 80 -8.76 9.33 16.91
CA ARG A 80 -8.23 10.53 17.61
C ARG A 80 -9.20 11.09 18.65
N THR A 81 -10.51 11.01 18.36
CA THR A 81 -11.55 11.61 19.21
C THR A 81 -12.14 10.63 20.23
N ALA A 82 -11.96 9.32 20.03
CA ALA A 82 -12.59 8.28 20.87
C ALA A 82 -12.35 8.46 22.38
N ARG A 83 -11.15 8.89 22.80
CA ARG A 83 -10.86 9.09 24.23
C ARG A 83 -11.63 10.25 24.83
N SER A 84 -11.78 11.35 24.10
CA SER A 84 -12.53 12.52 24.56
C SER A 84 -14.04 12.33 24.48
N GLU A 85 -14.52 11.57 23.50
CA GLU A 85 -15.95 11.37 23.29
C GLU A 85 -16.53 10.22 24.14
N LEU A 86 -15.74 9.18 24.40
CA LEU A 86 -16.21 7.94 25.01
C LEU A 86 -15.54 7.62 26.36
N GLY A 87 -14.57 8.42 26.80
CA GLY A 87 -13.83 8.17 28.03
C GLY A 87 -14.71 8.11 29.28
N ASP A 88 -15.71 8.94 29.34
CA ASP A 88 -16.66 9.00 30.47
C ASP A 88 -17.79 7.97 30.33
N LEU A 89 -17.96 7.38 29.15
CA LEU A 89 -19.06 6.42 28.85
C LEU A 89 -18.61 4.96 28.99
N LEU A 90 -17.32 4.69 28.88
CA LEU A 90 -16.77 3.35 28.85
C LEU A 90 -15.78 3.13 30.01
N PRO A 91 -15.75 1.93 30.61
CA PRO A 91 -14.69 1.58 31.53
C PRO A 91 -13.35 1.53 30.78
N PRO A 92 -12.19 1.78 31.45
CA PRO A 92 -10.90 1.87 30.79
C PRO A 92 -10.56 0.69 29.87
N HIS A 93 -10.84 -0.54 30.29
CA HIS A 93 -10.61 -1.74 29.48
C HIS A 93 -11.50 -1.80 28.23
N GLY A 94 -12.72 -1.27 28.30
CA GLY A 94 -13.64 -1.18 27.17
C GLY A 94 -13.16 -0.17 26.13
N LEU A 95 -12.66 0.98 26.59
CA LEU A 95 -12.09 2.00 25.71
C LEU A 95 -10.81 1.49 25.00
N ASP A 96 -9.93 0.79 25.73
CA ASP A 96 -8.73 0.21 25.14
C ASP A 96 -9.06 -0.87 24.09
N ALA A 97 -10.04 -1.74 24.37
CA ALA A 97 -10.53 -2.72 23.40
C ALA A 97 -11.12 -2.06 22.15
N LEU A 98 -11.91 -1.01 22.29
CA LEU A 98 -12.45 -0.22 21.18
C LEU A 98 -11.34 0.39 20.32
N LEU A 99 -10.36 1.00 20.96
CA LEU A 99 -9.21 1.61 20.25
C LEU A 99 -8.39 0.56 19.49
N ALA A 100 -8.19 -0.62 20.08
CA ALA A 100 -7.52 -1.73 19.41
C ALA A 100 -8.30 -2.22 18.18
N ALA A 101 -9.63 -2.36 18.29
CA ALA A 101 -10.51 -2.74 17.18
C ALA A 101 -10.48 -1.68 16.06
N ASN A 102 -10.60 -0.39 16.42
CA ASN A 102 -10.53 0.72 15.45
C ASN A 102 -9.17 0.73 14.72
N LYS A 103 -8.07 0.52 15.43
CA LYS A 103 -6.74 0.42 14.82
C LYS A 103 -6.61 -0.77 13.86
N ALA A 104 -7.20 -1.92 14.20
CA ALA A 104 -7.20 -3.11 13.33
C ALA A 104 -8.01 -2.85 12.07
N GLU A 105 -9.21 -2.28 12.20
CA GLU A 105 -10.06 -1.92 11.09
C GLU A 105 -9.42 -0.84 10.20
N GLY A 106 -8.79 0.18 10.79
CA GLY A 106 -8.06 1.20 10.05
C GLY A 106 -6.95 0.62 9.15
N ARG A 107 -6.23 -0.42 9.62
CA ARG A 107 -5.24 -1.12 8.79
C ARG A 107 -5.90 -1.86 7.61
N ARG A 108 -7.04 -2.52 7.85
CA ARG A 108 -7.81 -3.19 6.81
C ARG A 108 -8.28 -2.19 5.74
N LEU A 109 -8.82 -1.06 6.15
CA LEU A 109 -9.28 0.00 5.25
C LEU A 109 -8.16 0.58 4.40
N VAL A 110 -6.97 0.79 4.97
CA VAL A 110 -5.79 1.22 4.20
C VAL A 110 -5.41 0.19 3.14
N GLY A 111 -5.47 -1.11 3.47
CA GLY A 111 -5.24 -2.19 2.50
C GLY A 111 -6.26 -2.14 1.36
N THR A 112 -7.55 -1.99 1.69
CA THR A 112 -8.64 -1.89 0.71
C THR A 112 -8.49 -0.65 -0.20
N ALA A 113 -8.13 0.52 0.35
CA ALA A 113 -7.92 1.73 -0.45
C ALA A 113 -6.77 1.58 -1.44
N ARG A 114 -5.67 0.95 -1.02
CA ARG A 114 -4.54 0.61 -1.91
C ARG A 114 -4.96 -0.35 -3.01
N ALA A 115 -5.68 -1.41 -2.67
CA ALA A 115 -6.18 -2.39 -3.63
C ALA A 115 -7.15 -1.74 -4.63
N ALA A 116 -8.07 -0.89 -4.17
CA ALA A 116 -9.00 -0.16 -5.05
C ALA A 116 -8.26 0.74 -6.03
N THR A 117 -7.20 1.43 -5.58
CA THR A 117 -6.35 2.25 -6.44
C THR A 117 -5.64 1.42 -7.51
N LEU A 118 -5.09 0.25 -7.16
CA LEU A 118 -4.45 -0.65 -8.14
C LEU A 118 -5.43 -1.15 -9.19
N VAL A 119 -6.63 -1.60 -8.78
CA VAL A 119 -7.68 -2.05 -9.69
C VAL A 119 -8.15 -0.89 -10.59
N ALA A 120 -8.31 0.31 -10.04
CA ALA A 120 -8.71 1.50 -10.80
C ALA A 120 -7.66 1.88 -11.87
N ARG A 121 -6.38 1.75 -11.58
CA ARG A 121 -5.28 1.96 -12.55
C ARG A 121 -5.31 0.92 -13.65
N ALA A 122 -5.47 -0.36 -13.30
CA ALA A 122 -5.57 -1.44 -14.27
C ALA A 122 -6.78 -1.29 -15.21
N LEU A 123 -7.94 -0.88 -14.68
CA LEU A 123 -9.15 -0.62 -15.50
C LEU A 123 -8.97 0.58 -16.46
N ARG A 124 -8.03 1.49 -16.17
CA ARG A 124 -7.62 2.57 -17.10
C ARG A 124 -6.57 2.13 -18.12
N GLY A 125 -6.18 0.85 -18.12
CA GLY A 125 -5.20 0.29 -19.05
C GLY A 125 -3.75 0.42 -18.59
N GLU A 126 -3.49 0.78 -17.33
CA GLU A 126 -2.12 0.78 -16.81
C GLU A 126 -1.60 -0.66 -16.66
N THR A 127 -0.39 -0.88 -17.14
CA THR A 127 0.33 -2.14 -16.98
C THR A 127 1.31 -2.05 -15.80
N PHE A 128 1.46 -3.16 -15.07
CA PHE A 128 2.39 -3.28 -13.97
C PHE A 128 3.59 -4.12 -14.39
N SER A 129 4.79 -3.69 -13.99
CA SER A 129 6.01 -4.45 -14.15
C SER A 129 6.67 -4.67 -12.78
N PRO A 130 7.36 -5.81 -12.57
CA PRO A 130 8.14 -6.00 -11.36
C PRO A 130 9.21 -4.89 -11.30
N GLN A 131 9.21 -4.08 -10.26
CA GLN A 131 10.39 -3.29 -9.96
C GLN A 131 11.45 -4.26 -9.47
N LEU A 132 12.48 -4.49 -10.29
CA LEU A 132 13.74 -5.01 -9.79
C LEU A 132 14.21 -3.96 -8.77
N ALA A 133 14.18 -4.32 -7.49
CA ALA A 133 14.87 -3.54 -6.48
C ALA A 133 16.32 -3.44 -6.98
N ASP A 134 16.79 -2.21 -7.20
CA ASP A 134 18.18 -1.95 -7.55
C ASP A 134 19.04 -2.57 -6.45
N ALA A 135 19.58 -3.75 -6.72
CA ALA A 135 20.51 -4.48 -5.84
C ALA A 135 21.88 -3.80 -5.79
N THR A 136 21.95 -2.54 -6.22
CA THR A 136 23.20 -1.78 -6.34
C THR A 136 23.32 -0.63 -5.33
N ALA A 137 22.56 -0.68 -4.25
CA ALA A 137 22.75 0.28 -3.17
C ALA A 137 23.07 -0.48 -1.87
N GLN A 138 24.32 -0.40 -1.50
CA GLN A 138 24.91 -0.72 -0.19
C GLN A 138 25.58 -2.09 -0.08
N ASP A 139 26.77 -2.17 -0.69
CA ASP A 139 27.87 -2.90 -0.08
C ASP A 139 28.58 -1.93 0.90
N PRO A 140 28.34 -2.01 2.23
CA PRO A 140 29.04 -1.16 3.20
C PRO A 140 30.49 -1.58 3.42
N SER A 141 31.02 -2.51 2.61
CA SER A 141 32.37 -3.06 2.74
C SER A 141 33.43 -2.32 1.92
N ALA A 142 33.04 -1.43 1.00
CA ALA A 142 33.99 -0.71 0.15
C ALA A 142 34.65 0.50 0.83
N ASP A 143 34.12 0.98 1.96
CA ASP A 143 34.63 2.19 2.64
C ASP A 143 35.68 1.91 3.74
N ARG A 144 36.12 0.65 3.91
CA ARG A 144 37.15 0.30 4.90
C ARG A 144 38.55 0.12 4.34
N ALA A 145 38.76 0.29 3.05
CA ALA A 145 40.06 0.04 2.42
C ALA A 145 40.85 1.30 2.07
N SER A 146 40.36 2.52 2.33
CA SER A 146 41.02 3.77 1.90
C SER A 146 41.42 4.71 3.05
N GLY A 147 41.54 4.23 4.26
CA GLY A 147 41.83 5.05 5.46
C GLY A 147 43.04 4.60 6.26
N ARG A 148 44.12 4.15 5.63
CA ARG A 148 45.35 3.81 6.36
C ARG A 148 46.58 4.37 5.69
N GLU A 149 46.74 5.67 5.83
CA GLU A 149 48.08 6.28 5.59
C GLU A 149 48.32 7.46 6.52
N ALA A 150 49.32 7.28 7.37
CA ALA A 150 50.28 8.24 7.95
C ALA A 150 49.76 9.41 8.80
N SER A 151 49.80 9.22 10.12
CA SER A 151 50.06 10.31 11.07
C SER A 151 51.56 10.59 11.17
N PRO A 152 52.01 11.84 11.09
CA PRO A 152 53.32 12.25 11.64
C PRO A 152 53.16 12.72 13.11
N PRO A 153 54.28 12.69 13.91
CA PRO A 153 54.23 12.82 15.36
C PRO A 153 54.05 14.27 15.84
N ALA A 154 53.40 14.37 16.96
CA ALA A 154 53.18 15.59 17.71
C ALA A 154 54.51 16.24 18.19
N THR A 155 54.60 17.55 17.96
CA THR A 155 55.63 18.41 18.61
C THR A 155 54.88 19.22 19.70
N GLU A 156 55.26 18.98 20.96
CA GLU A 156 54.88 19.71 22.13
C GLU A 156 55.44 21.15 22.13
N PRO A 157 54.73 22.19 22.49
CA PRO A 157 55.31 23.45 22.92
C PRO A 157 55.22 23.63 24.43
N PRO A 158 56.19 24.40 25.03
CA PRO A 158 56.48 24.39 26.47
C PRO A 158 55.57 25.32 27.28
N ILE A 159 55.40 24.89 28.50
CA ILE A 159 54.76 25.60 29.62
C ILE A 159 55.49 26.90 29.89
N ARG A 160 54.78 28.04 29.92
CA ARG A 160 55.23 29.28 30.60
C ARG A 160 54.30 29.57 31.78
N ARG A 161 54.92 29.50 32.96
CA ARG A 161 54.47 30.14 34.22
C ARG A 161 54.76 31.65 34.18
N ALA A 162 53.91 32.44 34.72
CA ALA A 162 54.18 33.71 35.45
C ALA A 162 52.78 34.37 35.72
N SER A 163 52.47 34.83 36.78
CA SER A 163 52.70 35.48 38.06
C SER A 163 51.38 36.08 38.45
#